data_e8efd6a40c61bec95c238171815e023e
#
_entry.id   e8efd6a40c61bec95c238171815e023e
#
_cell.length_a   1.000
_cell.length_b   1.000
_cell.length_c   1.000
_cell.angle_alpha   90.00
_cell.angle_beta   90.00
_cell.angle_gamma   90.00
#
_symmetry.space_group_name_H-M   'P 1'
#
loop_
_entity.id
_entity.type
_entity.pdbx_description
1 polymer ?
#
loop_
_entity_poly.entity_id
_entity_poly.type
_entity_poly.pdbx_seq_one_letter_code
_entity_poly.pdbx_strand_id
1 'polypeptide(L)'
;MYKQIEKWENIFSYFYIDGKIYVKTEENCILKELSLTGEVLWESKETEVRYYYVNNDVIIFNLESLEDKYTYDRTFIYDRRRKTLIFRGEIELNISYIFFNKNILNSNTNENIIVFDILKGEILKKIDKPTIGVTLLVTEKYVVKKYDPYIYIYVKSDYSLLRQQNIQDFFPGEEDLSILEIYSYKDTFIIIARVGIVCLSQKDGSLIWKSDYYACTMEIVGHYGYVCTSLSFYRVDLDTGEKYGYGRKYDRLPDFEYNGKNYWPAGHRVVYHKGLLWYRVYSSGESFILAIDPETANYQWIHKVETYEKVMDIKFYDDKMFVTDTDNNLFIYEEE
;
A
#
# COMPACT_ATOMS: atom_id res chain seq x y z
N MET A 1 21.52 11.94 -4.34
CA MET A 1 21.38 10.95 -3.25
C MET A 1 20.52 11.56 -2.16
N TYR A 2 20.23 10.87 -1.05
CA TYR A 2 19.33 11.42 -0.03
C TYR A 2 20.06 11.63 1.29
N LYS A 3 19.78 12.76 1.95
CA LYS A 3 20.30 13.13 3.27
C LYS A 3 19.14 13.27 4.24
N GLN A 4 19.25 12.67 5.43
CA GLN A 4 18.26 12.84 6.48
C GLN A 4 18.21 14.29 6.94
N ILE A 5 16.99 14.86 6.95
CA ILE A 5 16.74 16.23 7.41
C ILE A 5 15.95 16.26 8.71
N GLU A 6 15.08 15.27 8.95
CA GLU A 6 14.21 15.22 10.13
C GLU A 6 14.02 13.79 10.62
N LYS A 7 13.74 13.64 11.92
CA LYS A 7 13.26 12.40 12.57
C LYS A 7 12.15 12.76 13.54
N TRP A 8 11.00 12.10 13.37
CA TRP A 8 9.87 12.24 14.29
C TRP A 8 9.54 10.89 14.91
N GLU A 9 9.20 10.91 16.20
CA GLU A 9 8.90 9.69 16.97
C GLU A 9 7.38 9.55 17.19
N ASN A 10 6.92 8.32 17.40
CA ASN A 10 5.51 7.98 17.67
C ASN A 10 4.54 8.37 16.54
N ILE A 11 4.92 8.14 15.29
CA ILE A 11 4.13 8.40 14.09
C ILE A 11 3.58 7.08 13.53
N PHE A 12 2.39 6.67 13.96
CA PHE A 12 1.76 5.41 13.54
C PHE A 12 1.42 5.34 12.05
N SER A 13 1.03 6.47 11.48
CA SER A 13 0.72 6.58 10.06
C SER A 13 0.85 8.03 9.64
N TYR A 14 1.08 8.25 8.36
CA TYR A 14 1.16 9.58 7.80
C TYR A 14 0.64 9.64 6.37
N PHE A 15 0.22 10.84 5.95
CA PHE A 15 -0.03 11.21 4.56
C PHE A 15 0.77 12.47 4.25
N TYR A 16 1.40 12.49 3.09
CA TYR A 16 2.09 13.69 2.58
C TYR A 16 1.32 14.23 1.39
N ILE A 17 0.92 15.50 1.44
CA ILE A 17 0.13 16.16 0.41
C ILE A 17 0.45 17.64 0.37
N ASP A 18 0.82 18.17 -0.79
CA ASP A 18 1.12 19.60 -1.03
C ASP A 18 2.13 20.16 -0.02
N GLY A 19 3.24 19.47 0.22
CA GLY A 19 4.30 19.92 1.14
C GLY A 19 3.94 19.85 2.63
N LYS A 20 2.86 19.15 2.99
CA LYS A 20 2.37 19.03 4.37
C LYS A 20 2.23 17.57 4.76
N ILE A 21 2.44 17.29 6.03
CA ILE A 21 2.36 15.95 6.59
C ILE A 21 1.17 15.88 7.54
N TYR A 22 0.32 14.91 7.32
CA TYR A 22 -0.80 14.59 8.21
C TYR A 22 -0.43 13.39 9.03
N VAL A 23 -0.46 13.53 10.36
CA VAL A 23 -0.08 12.48 11.31
C VAL A 23 -1.12 12.33 12.41
N LYS A 24 -1.23 11.12 12.94
CA LYS A 24 -1.94 10.87 14.19
C LYS A 24 -0.93 10.73 15.31
N THR A 25 -1.09 11.51 16.40
CA THR A 25 -0.25 11.42 17.59
C THR A 25 -0.72 10.33 18.53
N GLU A 26 0.20 9.71 19.27
CA GLU A 26 -0.09 8.63 20.20
C GLU A 26 -0.81 9.12 21.47
N GLU A 27 -0.32 10.21 22.08
CA GLU A 27 -0.77 10.65 23.42
C GLU A 27 -2.25 10.97 23.52
N ASN A 28 -2.83 11.62 22.49
CA ASN A 28 -4.23 12.05 22.52
C ASN A 28 -5.02 11.55 21.33
N CYS A 29 -4.42 10.71 20.48
CA CYS A 29 -5.03 10.25 19.24
C CYS A 29 -5.63 11.40 18.41
N ILE A 30 -4.91 12.54 18.32
CA ILE A 30 -5.33 13.74 17.59
C ILE A 30 -4.71 13.69 16.19
N LEU A 31 -5.47 14.06 15.18
CA LEU A 31 -4.97 14.25 13.83
C LEU A 31 -4.37 15.65 13.68
N LYS A 32 -3.12 15.73 13.25
CA LYS A 32 -2.39 16.99 13.02
C LYS A 32 -1.95 17.11 11.57
N GLU A 33 -1.96 18.35 11.07
CA GLU A 33 -1.27 18.76 9.85
C GLU A 33 0.00 19.50 10.26
N LEU A 34 1.14 19.04 9.80
CA LEU A 34 2.45 19.59 10.12
C LEU A 34 3.14 20.14 8.86
N SER A 35 3.96 21.16 9.04
CA SER A 35 4.97 21.53 8.04
C SER A 35 6.05 20.44 7.98
N LEU A 36 6.91 20.50 6.97
CA LEU A 36 8.10 19.63 6.87
C LEU A 36 9.11 19.84 8.02
N THR A 37 9.05 20.98 8.70
CA THR A 37 9.88 21.29 9.87
C THR A 37 9.19 20.95 11.21
N GLY A 38 8.06 20.27 11.16
CA GLY A 38 7.32 19.82 12.36
C GLY A 38 6.42 20.89 13.00
N GLU A 39 6.28 22.08 12.42
CA GLU A 39 5.36 23.09 12.92
C GLU A 39 3.91 22.64 12.74
N VAL A 40 3.08 22.74 13.79
CA VAL A 40 1.66 22.40 13.73
C VAL A 40 0.91 23.52 12.99
N LEU A 41 0.39 23.18 11.81
CA LEU A 41 -0.41 24.08 10.99
C LEU A 41 -1.90 24.00 11.28
N TRP A 42 -2.35 22.80 11.69
CA TRP A 42 -3.73 22.53 12.08
C TRP A 42 -3.79 21.24 12.91
N GLU A 43 -4.77 21.18 13.80
CA GLU A 43 -5.11 19.96 14.53
C GLU A 43 -6.62 19.77 14.62
N SER A 44 -7.07 18.50 14.69
CA SER A 44 -8.48 18.17 14.91
C SER A 44 -8.89 18.61 16.33
N LYS A 45 -10.15 19.03 16.46
CA LYS A 45 -10.75 19.30 17.78
C LYS A 45 -11.17 18.01 18.49
N GLU A 46 -11.33 16.95 17.71
CA GLU A 46 -11.72 15.64 18.18
C GLU A 46 -10.50 14.87 18.63
N THR A 47 -10.62 14.22 19.78
CA THR A 47 -9.66 13.25 20.31
C THR A 47 -10.11 11.83 19.97
N GLU A 48 -9.24 10.84 20.20
CA GLU A 48 -9.52 9.41 19.98
C GLU A 48 -9.74 9.05 18.50
N VAL A 49 -9.10 9.79 17.59
CA VAL A 49 -9.07 9.44 16.17
C VAL A 49 -8.45 8.04 16.01
N ARG A 50 -9.23 7.10 15.50
CA ARG A 50 -8.77 5.72 15.31
C ARG A 50 -8.10 5.53 13.97
N TYR A 51 -8.85 5.82 12.91
CA TYR A 51 -8.37 5.75 11.53
C TYR A 51 -8.63 7.07 10.83
N TYR A 52 -7.76 7.40 9.88
CA TYR A 52 -7.93 8.59 9.09
C TYR A 52 -7.43 8.37 7.65
N TYR A 53 -7.95 9.16 6.74
CA TYR A 53 -7.59 9.23 5.35
C TYR A 53 -7.51 10.69 4.90
N VAL A 54 -6.52 11.01 4.11
CA VAL A 54 -6.34 12.36 3.57
C VAL A 54 -6.06 12.26 2.08
N ASN A 55 -6.73 13.08 1.30
CA ASN A 55 -6.42 13.32 -0.11
C ASN A 55 -6.39 14.82 -0.42
N ASN A 56 -6.33 15.19 -1.71
CA ASN A 56 -6.24 16.60 -2.12
C ASN A 56 -7.43 17.46 -1.67
N ASP A 57 -8.60 16.88 -1.46
CA ASP A 57 -9.84 17.60 -1.23
C ASP A 57 -10.34 17.48 0.20
N VAL A 58 -10.19 16.30 0.82
CA VAL A 58 -10.80 16.00 2.12
C VAL A 58 -9.86 15.36 3.11
N ILE A 59 -10.18 15.58 4.39
CA ILE A 59 -9.71 14.83 5.56
C ILE A 59 -10.88 14.04 6.09
N ILE A 60 -10.75 12.73 6.22
CA ILE A 60 -11.77 11.84 6.76
C ILE A 60 -11.16 11.13 7.96
N PHE A 61 -11.87 11.06 9.06
CA PHE A 61 -11.46 10.23 10.19
C PHE A 61 -12.65 9.69 10.97
N ASN A 62 -12.42 8.56 11.62
CA ASN A 62 -13.37 7.92 12.52
C ASN A 62 -12.87 8.02 13.95
N LEU A 63 -13.80 8.21 14.89
CA LEU A 63 -13.52 8.06 16.31
C LEU A 63 -13.81 6.63 16.76
N GLU A 64 -13.08 6.20 17.78
CA GLU A 64 -13.36 4.94 18.47
C GLU A 64 -14.70 5.02 19.19
N SER A 65 -15.52 3.96 19.15
CA SER A 65 -16.75 3.89 19.91
C SER A 65 -16.46 3.86 21.41
N LEU A 66 -17.27 4.56 22.18
CA LEU A 66 -17.20 4.53 23.65
C LEU A 66 -17.75 3.22 24.24
N GLU A 67 -18.63 2.54 23.51
CA GLU A 67 -19.29 1.30 23.97
C GLU A 67 -18.53 0.04 23.54
N ASP A 68 -17.93 0.05 22.37
CA ASP A 68 -17.16 -1.08 21.84
C ASP A 68 -15.91 -0.59 21.12
N LYS A 69 -14.74 -0.99 21.63
CA LYS A 69 -13.42 -0.64 21.05
C LYS A 69 -13.19 -1.13 19.62
N TYR A 70 -14.05 -1.99 19.10
CA TYR A 70 -13.95 -2.54 17.76
C TYR A 70 -14.92 -1.92 16.76
N THR A 71 -15.81 -1.03 17.21
CA THR A 71 -16.77 -0.32 16.36
C THR A 71 -16.40 1.16 16.22
N TYR A 72 -16.81 1.78 15.11
CA TYR A 72 -16.58 3.19 14.79
C TYR A 72 -17.94 3.81 14.60
N ASP A 73 -18.39 4.58 15.57
CA ASP A 73 -19.74 5.13 15.58
C ASP A 73 -19.84 6.54 14.98
N ARG A 74 -18.69 7.22 14.80
CA ARG A 74 -18.68 8.60 14.33
C ARG A 74 -17.65 8.86 13.26
N THR A 75 -18.11 9.36 12.11
CA THR A 75 -17.27 9.79 11.01
C THR A 75 -17.30 11.30 10.86
N PHE A 76 -16.13 11.88 10.66
CA PHE A 76 -15.93 13.29 10.37
C PHE A 76 -15.30 13.45 8.99
N ILE A 77 -15.84 14.39 8.20
CA ILE A 77 -15.30 14.76 6.90
C ILE A 77 -15.09 16.27 6.89
N TYR A 78 -13.86 16.70 6.66
CA TYR A 78 -13.47 18.10 6.55
C TYR A 78 -13.02 18.41 5.12
N ASP A 79 -13.33 19.64 4.65
CA ASP A 79 -12.61 20.24 3.54
C ASP A 79 -11.15 20.41 3.94
N ARG A 80 -10.24 19.80 3.20
CA ARG A 80 -8.81 19.81 3.56
C ARG A 80 -8.21 21.21 3.50
N ARG A 81 -8.59 22.02 2.51
CA ARG A 81 -8.01 23.35 2.30
C ARG A 81 -8.59 24.39 3.26
N ARG A 82 -9.89 24.35 3.45
CA ARG A 82 -10.61 25.33 4.30
C ARG A 82 -10.64 24.94 5.77
N LYS A 83 -10.33 23.68 6.10
CA LYS A 83 -10.46 23.14 7.47
C LYS A 83 -11.86 23.28 8.04
N THR A 84 -12.87 23.30 7.19
CA THR A 84 -14.28 23.38 7.58
C THR A 84 -14.90 22.01 7.56
N LEU A 85 -15.72 21.74 8.58
CA LEU A 85 -16.47 20.50 8.69
C LEU A 85 -17.52 20.44 7.57
N ILE A 86 -17.48 19.39 6.76
CA ILE A 86 -18.48 19.09 5.72
C ILE A 86 -19.54 18.17 6.29
N PHE A 87 -19.13 17.14 7.03
CA PHE A 87 -20.02 16.12 7.56
C PHE A 87 -19.57 15.63 8.93
N ARG A 88 -20.55 15.40 9.80
CA ARG A 88 -20.42 14.67 11.07
C ARG A 88 -21.64 13.77 11.22
N GLY A 89 -21.42 12.48 11.42
CA GLY A 89 -22.54 11.55 11.55
C GLY A 89 -22.11 10.19 12.09
N GLU A 90 -23.09 9.45 12.56
CA GLU A 90 -22.96 8.07 13.01
C GLU A 90 -23.00 7.14 11.79
N ILE A 91 -21.91 7.17 11.02
CA ILE A 91 -21.72 6.31 9.84
C ILE A 91 -20.41 5.58 10.02
N GLU A 92 -20.45 4.28 9.96
CA GLU A 92 -19.26 3.46 9.86
C GLU A 92 -18.71 3.54 8.43
N LEU A 93 -17.63 4.30 8.25
CA LEU A 93 -16.83 4.25 7.03
C LEU A 93 -15.56 3.44 7.28
N ASN A 94 -15.40 2.34 6.58
CA ASN A 94 -14.13 1.61 6.63
C ASN A 94 -13.07 2.37 5.84
N ILE A 95 -12.26 3.16 6.53
CA ILE A 95 -11.27 4.05 5.95
C ILE A 95 -10.19 3.29 5.16
N SER A 96 -9.89 2.06 5.53
CA SER A 96 -8.92 1.22 4.82
C SER A 96 -9.38 0.83 3.40
N TYR A 97 -10.66 0.95 3.12
CA TYR A 97 -11.28 0.55 1.85
C TYR A 97 -12.10 1.67 1.20
N ILE A 98 -11.61 2.90 1.36
CA ILE A 98 -12.18 4.08 0.71
C ILE A 98 -11.59 4.25 -0.68
N PHE A 99 -12.44 4.51 -1.65
CA PHE A 99 -12.02 5.01 -2.95
C PHE A 99 -12.97 6.09 -3.47
N PHE A 100 -12.43 6.97 -4.29
CA PHE A 100 -13.15 8.12 -4.79
C PHE A 100 -13.45 7.99 -6.27
N ASN A 101 -14.61 8.49 -6.65
CA ASN A 101 -14.94 8.83 -8.03
C ASN A 101 -15.45 10.28 -8.05
N LYS A 102 -14.57 11.22 -8.35
CA LYS A 102 -14.81 12.68 -8.19
C LYS A 102 -15.20 12.99 -6.73
N ASN A 103 -16.41 13.50 -6.53
CA ASN A 103 -16.94 13.86 -5.21
C ASN A 103 -17.67 12.71 -4.50
N ILE A 104 -17.68 11.53 -5.11
CA ILE A 104 -18.34 10.36 -4.54
C ILE A 104 -17.31 9.50 -3.82
N LEU A 105 -17.49 9.36 -2.54
CA LEU A 105 -16.76 8.43 -1.71
C LEU A 105 -17.50 7.10 -1.68
N ASN A 106 -16.75 6.03 -1.87
CA ASN A 106 -17.25 4.68 -1.70
C ASN A 106 -16.47 4.04 -0.56
N SER A 107 -17.17 3.60 0.46
CA SER A 107 -16.61 2.86 1.59
C SER A 107 -17.20 1.47 1.63
N ASN A 108 -16.34 0.50 1.79
CA ASN A 108 -16.73 -0.90 1.87
C ASN A 108 -16.67 -1.35 3.33
N THR A 109 -17.82 -1.39 3.99
CA THR A 109 -17.95 -1.95 5.35
C THR A 109 -18.07 -3.48 5.29
N ASN A 110 -18.10 -4.15 6.43
CA ASN A 110 -18.27 -5.60 6.49
C ASN A 110 -19.61 -6.06 5.90
N GLU A 111 -20.65 -5.25 6.01
CA GLU A 111 -22.02 -5.62 5.62
C GLU A 111 -22.50 -4.90 4.35
N ASN A 112 -21.97 -3.71 4.07
CA ASN A 112 -22.51 -2.81 3.07
C ASN A 112 -21.41 -2.09 2.29
N ILE A 113 -21.81 -1.56 1.13
CA ILE A 113 -21.07 -0.52 0.44
C ILE A 113 -21.84 0.78 0.60
N ILE A 114 -21.21 1.76 1.21
CA ILE A 114 -21.78 3.10 1.39
C ILE A 114 -21.25 3.99 0.26
N VAL A 115 -22.18 4.56 -0.50
CA VAL A 115 -21.89 5.57 -1.53
C VAL A 115 -22.29 6.92 -0.95
N PHE A 116 -21.33 7.80 -0.75
CA PHE A 116 -21.49 9.07 -0.06
C PHE A 116 -21.10 10.25 -0.97
N ASP A 117 -21.96 11.26 -1.06
CA ASP A 117 -21.65 12.51 -1.77
C ASP A 117 -21.00 13.48 -0.78
N ILE A 118 -19.71 13.73 -0.98
CA ILE A 118 -18.91 14.60 -0.10
C ILE A 118 -19.41 16.05 -0.12
N LEU A 119 -19.79 16.56 -1.30
CA LEU A 119 -20.20 17.96 -1.43
C LEU A 119 -21.54 18.23 -0.75
N LYS A 120 -22.43 17.24 -0.77
CA LYS A 120 -23.75 17.37 -0.13
C LYS A 120 -23.75 16.91 1.33
N GLY A 121 -22.75 16.10 1.75
CA GLY A 121 -22.69 15.51 3.07
C GLY A 121 -23.79 14.47 3.30
N GLU A 122 -24.18 13.69 2.27
CA GLU A 122 -25.29 12.74 2.34
C GLU A 122 -24.94 11.36 1.78
N ILE A 123 -25.57 10.33 2.33
CA ILE A 123 -25.53 8.98 1.77
C ILE A 123 -26.43 8.92 0.55
N LEU A 124 -25.88 8.69 -0.63
CA LEU A 124 -26.61 8.50 -1.86
C LEU A 124 -27.21 7.10 -1.96
N LYS A 125 -26.46 6.10 -1.51
CA LYS A 125 -26.87 4.71 -1.62
C LYS A 125 -26.17 3.86 -0.57
N LYS A 126 -26.93 2.91 -0.01
CA LYS A 126 -26.44 1.81 0.78
C LYS A 126 -26.74 0.52 0.02
N ILE A 127 -25.69 -0.23 -0.31
CA ILE A 127 -25.83 -1.47 -1.08
C ILE A 127 -25.64 -2.63 -0.11
N ASP A 128 -26.72 -3.25 0.26
CA ASP A 128 -26.70 -4.47 1.07
C ASP A 128 -26.17 -5.62 0.24
N LYS A 129 -24.95 -6.01 0.49
CA LYS A 129 -24.39 -7.22 -0.14
C LYS A 129 -23.51 -7.94 0.87
N PRO A 130 -23.59 -9.27 0.89
CA PRO A 130 -22.55 -10.05 1.53
C PRO A 130 -21.25 -9.76 0.76
N THR A 131 -20.47 -8.83 1.27
CA THR A 131 -19.16 -8.52 0.70
C THR A 131 -18.20 -9.60 1.17
N ILE A 132 -18.22 -10.72 0.45
CA ILE A 132 -17.27 -11.79 0.71
C ILE A 132 -15.87 -11.27 0.37
N GLY A 133 -14.97 -11.36 1.35
CA GLY A 133 -13.55 -11.18 1.14
C GLY A 133 -13.00 -9.75 1.29
N VAL A 134 -11.68 -9.66 1.22
CA VAL A 134 -10.88 -8.44 1.38
C VAL A 134 -10.66 -7.79 0.01
N THR A 135 -10.83 -6.46 -0.08
CA THR A 135 -10.51 -5.71 -1.29
C THR A 135 -8.99 -5.64 -1.46
N LEU A 136 -8.48 -6.15 -2.57
CA LEU A 136 -7.05 -6.08 -2.89
C LEU A 136 -6.73 -5.04 -3.98
N LEU A 137 -7.67 -4.77 -4.88
CA LEU A 137 -7.42 -3.87 -6.00
C LEU A 137 -8.68 -3.06 -6.33
N VAL A 138 -8.48 -1.78 -6.58
CA VAL A 138 -9.49 -0.89 -7.16
C VAL A 138 -8.89 -0.23 -8.40
N THR A 139 -9.51 -0.45 -9.55
CA THR A 139 -9.15 0.19 -10.82
C THR A 139 -10.18 1.26 -11.20
N GLU A 140 -10.05 1.83 -12.38
CA GLU A 140 -11.09 2.73 -12.90
C GLU A 140 -12.43 2.00 -13.12
N LYS A 141 -12.40 0.74 -13.55
CA LYS A 141 -13.56 -0.05 -13.94
C LYS A 141 -14.00 -1.07 -12.90
N TYR A 142 -13.08 -1.60 -12.11
CA TYR A 142 -13.31 -2.78 -11.29
C TYR A 142 -12.91 -2.59 -9.83
N VAL A 143 -13.61 -3.31 -8.95
CA VAL A 143 -13.20 -3.60 -7.58
C VAL A 143 -12.94 -5.10 -7.49
N VAL A 144 -11.73 -5.49 -7.11
CA VAL A 144 -11.35 -6.90 -6.99
C VAL A 144 -11.15 -7.24 -5.52
N LYS A 145 -11.88 -8.26 -5.09
CA LYS A 145 -11.81 -8.81 -3.73
C LYS A 145 -11.29 -10.23 -3.74
N LYS A 146 -10.63 -10.62 -2.67
CA LYS A 146 -10.24 -12.02 -2.44
C LYS A 146 -10.98 -12.63 -1.29
N TYR A 147 -11.29 -13.92 -1.46
CA TYR A 147 -11.65 -14.85 -0.40
C TYR A 147 -11.05 -16.20 -0.79
N ASP A 148 -9.87 -16.47 -0.29
CA ASP A 148 -9.05 -17.60 -0.74
C ASP A 148 -9.86 -18.90 -0.90
N PRO A 149 -9.70 -19.63 -1.98
CA PRO A 149 -8.84 -19.40 -3.13
C PRO A 149 -9.48 -18.59 -4.28
N TYR A 150 -10.55 -17.85 -4.01
CA TYR A 150 -11.34 -17.15 -5.02
C TYR A 150 -10.99 -15.67 -5.09
N ILE A 151 -11.09 -15.09 -6.30
CA ILE A 151 -11.23 -13.66 -6.51
C ILE A 151 -12.65 -13.35 -7.03
N TYR A 152 -13.16 -12.21 -6.60
CA TYR A 152 -14.45 -11.66 -7.00
C TYR A 152 -14.23 -10.32 -7.67
N ILE A 153 -14.67 -10.19 -8.91
CA ILE A 153 -14.49 -8.99 -9.72
C ILE A 153 -15.86 -8.33 -9.83
N TYR A 154 -15.95 -7.10 -9.32
CA TYR A 154 -17.17 -6.29 -9.37
C TYR A 154 -16.98 -5.11 -10.33
N VAL A 155 -18.05 -4.75 -11.02
CA VAL A 155 -18.10 -3.51 -11.81
C VAL A 155 -18.16 -2.35 -10.81
N LYS A 156 -17.21 -1.41 -10.91
CA LYS A 156 -17.07 -0.31 -9.92
C LYS A 156 -18.27 0.63 -9.91
N SER A 157 -18.94 0.84 -11.04
CA SER A 157 -20.04 1.82 -11.17
C SER A 157 -21.31 1.45 -10.39
N ASP A 158 -21.61 0.15 -10.27
CA ASP A 158 -22.85 -0.34 -9.67
C ASP A 158 -22.65 -1.48 -8.69
N TYR A 159 -21.41 -1.95 -8.53
CA TYR A 159 -21.04 -3.11 -7.70
C TYR A 159 -21.72 -4.41 -8.09
N SER A 160 -22.16 -4.54 -9.33
CA SER A 160 -22.60 -5.84 -9.84
C SER A 160 -21.42 -6.80 -9.91
N LEU A 161 -21.66 -8.04 -9.47
CA LEU A 161 -20.65 -9.11 -9.61
C LEU A 161 -20.50 -9.44 -11.09
N LEU A 162 -19.34 -9.13 -11.64
CA LEU A 162 -19.01 -9.48 -13.02
C LEU A 162 -18.56 -10.93 -13.10
N ARG A 163 -17.69 -11.35 -12.15
CA ARG A 163 -17.10 -12.70 -12.17
C ARG A 163 -16.60 -13.13 -10.81
N GLN A 164 -16.68 -14.45 -10.60
CA GLN A 164 -15.93 -15.17 -9.59
C GLN A 164 -14.95 -16.11 -10.31
N GLN A 165 -13.68 -16.09 -9.89
CA GLN A 165 -12.64 -16.95 -10.45
C GLN A 165 -11.98 -17.73 -9.33
N ASN A 166 -11.91 -19.05 -9.49
CA ASN A 166 -11.15 -19.91 -8.60
C ASN A 166 -9.68 -19.95 -9.06
N ILE A 167 -8.77 -19.44 -8.25
CA ILE A 167 -7.33 -19.41 -8.60
C ILE A 167 -6.68 -20.78 -8.40
N GLN A 168 -7.28 -21.63 -7.57
CA GLN A 168 -6.86 -23.02 -7.37
C GLN A 168 -6.86 -23.84 -8.69
N ASP A 169 -7.76 -23.52 -9.63
CA ASP A 169 -7.87 -24.23 -10.91
C ASP A 169 -6.59 -24.10 -11.76
N PHE A 170 -5.78 -23.07 -11.52
CA PHE A 170 -4.51 -22.86 -12.21
C PHE A 170 -3.33 -23.58 -11.54
N PHE A 171 -3.48 -24.03 -10.30
CA PHE A 171 -2.45 -24.74 -9.52
C PHE A 171 -2.99 -26.05 -8.95
N PRO A 172 -3.25 -27.04 -9.82
CA PRO A 172 -3.80 -28.32 -9.38
C PRO A 172 -2.80 -29.06 -8.47
N GLY A 173 -3.32 -29.61 -7.37
CA GLY A 173 -2.55 -30.33 -6.37
C GLY A 173 -2.09 -29.50 -5.17
N GLU A 174 -2.29 -28.18 -5.19
CA GLU A 174 -2.04 -27.33 -4.03
C GLU A 174 -3.28 -27.29 -3.11
N GLU A 175 -3.13 -27.65 -1.84
CA GLU A 175 -4.25 -27.74 -0.91
C GLU A 175 -4.60 -26.42 -0.21
N ASP A 176 -3.61 -25.51 -0.06
CA ASP A 176 -3.74 -24.24 0.68
C ASP A 176 -3.25 -23.07 -0.17
N LEU A 177 -4.06 -22.65 -1.12
CA LEU A 177 -3.73 -21.54 -1.98
C LEU A 177 -4.17 -20.21 -1.35
N SER A 178 -3.20 -19.42 -0.91
CA SER A 178 -3.42 -18.04 -0.47
C SER A 178 -3.06 -17.05 -1.56
N ILE A 179 -4.00 -16.16 -1.90
CA ILE A 179 -3.77 -15.03 -2.78
C ILE A 179 -3.15 -13.91 -1.93
N LEU A 180 -1.99 -13.42 -2.33
CA LEU A 180 -1.24 -12.41 -1.59
C LEU A 180 -1.54 -11.00 -2.09
N GLU A 181 -1.40 -10.77 -3.40
CA GLU A 181 -1.53 -9.47 -4.03
C GLU A 181 -2.22 -9.60 -5.40
N ILE A 182 -2.85 -8.52 -5.84
CA ILE A 182 -3.45 -8.41 -7.18
C ILE A 182 -3.06 -7.05 -7.77
N TYR A 183 -2.58 -7.05 -9.00
CA TYR A 183 -2.22 -5.85 -9.75
C TYR A 183 -3.02 -5.74 -11.04
N SER A 184 -3.22 -4.52 -11.51
CA SER A 184 -3.73 -4.26 -12.86
C SER A 184 -2.57 -3.86 -13.77
N TYR A 185 -2.42 -4.54 -14.88
CA TYR A 185 -1.44 -4.24 -15.89
C TYR A 185 -2.10 -4.31 -17.27
N LYS A 186 -2.13 -3.19 -18.02
CA LYS A 186 -2.90 -3.08 -19.27
C LYS A 186 -4.35 -3.58 -19.05
N ASP A 187 -4.80 -4.50 -19.90
CA ASP A 187 -6.12 -5.16 -19.79
C ASP A 187 -6.06 -6.51 -19.07
N THR A 188 -5.14 -6.67 -18.11
CA THR A 188 -4.92 -7.91 -17.37
C THR A 188 -4.94 -7.69 -15.86
N PHE A 189 -5.20 -8.78 -15.12
CA PHE A 189 -4.94 -8.90 -13.70
C PHE A 189 -3.72 -9.81 -13.50
N ILE A 190 -2.73 -9.32 -12.79
CA ILE A 190 -1.58 -10.11 -12.31
C ILE A 190 -1.90 -10.48 -10.87
N ILE A 191 -2.03 -11.77 -10.60
CA ILE A 191 -2.39 -12.30 -9.30
C ILE A 191 -1.20 -13.05 -8.74
N ILE A 192 -0.70 -12.61 -7.61
CA ILE A 192 0.33 -13.31 -6.86
C ILE A 192 -0.35 -14.23 -5.85
N ALA A 193 -0.11 -15.52 -5.99
CA ALA A 193 -0.46 -16.53 -5.03
C ALA A 193 0.81 -17.08 -4.35
N ARG A 194 0.65 -17.72 -3.20
CA ARG A 194 1.79 -18.31 -2.47
C ARG A 194 2.61 -19.28 -3.32
N VAL A 195 2.01 -19.89 -4.30
CA VAL A 195 2.58 -20.96 -5.14
C VAL A 195 3.03 -20.48 -6.53
N GLY A 196 2.69 -19.26 -6.90
CA GLY A 196 3.07 -18.73 -8.20
C GLY A 196 2.33 -17.46 -8.60
N ILE A 197 2.45 -17.11 -9.87
CA ILE A 197 1.86 -15.90 -10.45
C ILE A 197 0.94 -16.31 -11.60
N VAL A 198 -0.25 -15.72 -11.65
CA VAL A 198 -1.25 -15.92 -12.73
C VAL A 198 -1.56 -14.59 -13.39
N CYS A 199 -1.57 -14.54 -14.71
CA CYS A 199 -2.04 -13.43 -15.50
C CYS A 199 -3.37 -13.80 -16.17
N LEU A 200 -4.40 -13.03 -15.87
CA LEU A 200 -5.75 -13.23 -16.41
C LEU A 200 -6.21 -12.01 -17.20
N SER A 201 -6.93 -12.26 -18.29
CA SER A 201 -7.63 -11.23 -19.05
C SER A 201 -8.70 -10.55 -18.19
N GLN A 202 -8.72 -9.22 -18.12
CA GLN A 202 -9.79 -8.47 -17.46
C GLN A 202 -11.14 -8.66 -18.17
N LYS A 203 -11.13 -8.88 -19.49
CA LYS A 203 -12.33 -9.00 -20.33
C LYS A 203 -13.14 -10.25 -19.99
N ASP A 204 -12.49 -11.41 -19.93
CA ASP A 204 -13.17 -12.71 -19.83
C ASP A 204 -12.60 -13.64 -18.77
N GLY A 205 -11.50 -13.26 -18.07
CA GLY A 205 -10.83 -14.07 -17.05
C GLY A 205 -10.08 -15.26 -17.61
N SER A 206 -9.88 -15.30 -18.92
CA SER A 206 -9.07 -16.35 -19.52
C SER A 206 -7.61 -16.24 -19.07
N LEU A 207 -6.98 -17.39 -18.90
CA LEU A 207 -5.57 -17.48 -18.59
C LEU A 207 -4.75 -16.98 -19.77
N ILE A 208 -3.86 -16.01 -19.53
CA ILE A 208 -2.88 -15.54 -20.52
C ILE A 208 -1.58 -16.29 -20.32
N TRP A 209 -1.05 -16.26 -19.11
CA TRP A 209 0.11 -17.04 -18.70
C TRP A 209 0.07 -17.35 -17.20
N LYS A 210 0.84 -18.34 -16.79
CA LYS A 210 1.10 -18.64 -15.37
C LYS A 210 2.56 -19.01 -15.18
N SER A 211 3.05 -18.83 -13.95
CA SER A 211 4.36 -19.31 -13.54
C SER A 211 4.31 -19.86 -12.13
N ASP A 212 5.18 -20.82 -11.84
CA ASP A 212 5.31 -21.44 -10.51
C ASP A 212 6.42 -20.74 -9.69
N TYR A 213 6.78 -19.50 -10.04
CA TYR A 213 7.77 -18.72 -9.31
C TYR A 213 7.18 -18.12 -8.04
N TYR A 214 7.82 -18.38 -6.92
CA TYR A 214 7.43 -17.81 -5.65
C TYR A 214 7.60 -16.29 -5.65
N ALA A 215 6.52 -15.57 -5.32
CA ALA A 215 6.50 -14.14 -5.13
C ALA A 215 5.65 -13.79 -3.91
N CYS A 216 6.00 -12.74 -3.16
CA CYS A 216 5.16 -12.19 -2.11
C CYS A 216 4.50 -10.88 -2.55
N THR A 217 5.25 -10.07 -3.26
CA THR A 217 4.87 -8.74 -3.75
C THR A 217 5.67 -8.44 -5.00
N MET A 218 5.22 -7.49 -5.78
CA MET A 218 5.83 -7.07 -7.03
C MET A 218 5.78 -5.55 -7.16
N GLU A 219 6.82 -4.97 -7.71
CA GLU A 219 6.83 -3.59 -8.19
C GLU A 219 6.79 -3.59 -9.71
N ILE A 220 5.79 -2.93 -10.31
CA ILE A 220 5.59 -2.91 -11.76
C ILE A 220 6.25 -1.67 -12.35
N VAL A 221 7.21 -1.88 -13.25
CA VAL A 221 7.92 -0.81 -13.97
C VAL A 221 7.93 -1.14 -15.47
N GLY A 222 7.21 -0.35 -16.25
CA GLY A 222 7.03 -0.63 -17.68
C GLY A 222 6.30 -1.96 -17.91
N HIS A 223 6.97 -2.91 -18.57
CA HIS A 223 6.44 -4.25 -18.82
C HIS A 223 7.07 -5.32 -17.91
N TYR A 224 7.87 -4.91 -16.94
CA TYR A 224 8.45 -5.81 -15.97
C TYR A 224 7.81 -5.70 -14.58
N GLY A 225 7.62 -6.84 -13.95
CA GLY A 225 7.33 -6.97 -12.53
C GLY A 225 8.59 -7.36 -11.76
N TYR A 226 9.10 -6.49 -10.90
CA TYR A 226 10.25 -6.77 -10.06
C TYR A 226 9.81 -7.44 -8.77
N VAL A 227 10.25 -8.67 -8.59
CA VAL A 227 9.91 -9.49 -7.42
C VAL A 227 11.08 -9.54 -6.47
N CYS A 228 10.81 -9.22 -5.22
CA CYS A 228 11.78 -9.33 -4.16
C CYS A 228 11.23 -10.19 -3.02
N THR A 229 11.99 -11.19 -2.65
CA THR A 229 11.74 -12.03 -1.48
C THR A 229 12.98 -12.03 -0.60
N SER A 230 12.90 -12.61 0.61
CA SER A 230 14.08 -12.77 1.46
C SER A 230 15.22 -13.59 0.82
N LEU A 231 14.92 -14.38 -0.21
CA LEU A 231 15.86 -15.30 -0.83
C LEU A 231 16.13 -15.02 -2.31
N SER A 232 15.27 -14.24 -2.98
CA SER A 232 15.34 -14.06 -4.42
C SER A 232 15.06 -12.62 -4.83
N PHE A 233 15.73 -12.17 -5.87
CA PHE A 233 15.47 -10.93 -6.58
C PHE A 233 15.51 -11.20 -8.07
N TYR A 234 14.39 -11.03 -8.75
CA TYR A 234 14.26 -11.29 -10.19
C TYR A 234 13.18 -10.41 -10.80
N ARG A 235 13.11 -10.35 -12.12
CA ARG A 235 12.03 -9.70 -12.84
C ARG A 235 11.24 -10.69 -13.68
N VAL A 236 9.97 -10.40 -13.90
CA VAL A 236 9.06 -11.17 -14.76
C VAL A 236 8.58 -10.23 -15.86
N ASP A 237 8.66 -10.65 -17.09
CA ASP A 237 7.98 -9.98 -18.19
C ASP A 237 6.47 -10.19 -18.06
N LEU A 238 5.72 -9.11 -17.92
CA LEU A 238 4.28 -9.17 -17.65
C LEU A 238 3.45 -9.50 -18.89
N ASP A 239 4.02 -9.39 -20.09
CA ASP A 239 3.35 -9.78 -21.32
C ASP A 239 3.45 -11.29 -21.58
N THR A 240 4.55 -11.92 -21.16
CA THR A 240 4.85 -13.34 -21.45
C THR A 240 4.87 -14.26 -20.25
N GLY A 241 5.08 -13.73 -19.04
CA GLY A 241 5.32 -14.50 -17.82
C GLY A 241 6.74 -15.06 -17.70
N GLU A 242 7.63 -14.67 -18.62
CA GLU A 242 9.02 -15.15 -18.60
C GLU A 242 9.81 -14.50 -17.47
N LYS A 243 10.54 -15.33 -16.73
CA LYS A 243 11.39 -14.90 -15.63
C LYS A 243 12.79 -14.58 -16.12
N TYR A 244 13.30 -13.43 -15.73
CA TYR A 244 14.67 -12.99 -15.96
C TYR A 244 15.41 -12.83 -14.63
N GLY A 245 16.40 -13.68 -14.41
CA GLY A 245 17.35 -13.51 -13.31
C GLY A 245 18.53 -12.63 -13.73
N TYR A 246 19.38 -12.31 -12.76
CA TYR A 246 20.58 -11.48 -13.00
C TYR A 246 21.85 -12.33 -13.13
N GLY A 247 21.72 -13.60 -13.56
CA GLY A 247 22.85 -14.52 -13.76
C GLY A 247 23.56 -14.93 -12.46
N ARG A 248 22.94 -14.73 -11.31
CA ARG A 248 23.49 -15.06 -9.99
C ARG A 248 22.89 -16.34 -9.45
N LYS A 249 23.67 -17.05 -8.63
CA LYS A 249 23.18 -18.26 -7.95
C LYS A 249 21.93 -17.90 -7.12
N TYR A 250 20.84 -18.62 -7.33
CA TYR A 250 19.53 -18.43 -6.68
C TYR A 250 18.83 -17.09 -6.98
N ASP A 251 19.24 -16.37 -8.06
CA ASP A 251 18.69 -15.04 -8.37
C ASP A 251 18.67 -14.10 -7.15
N ARG A 252 19.72 -14.12 -6.35
CA ARG A 252 19.84 -13.34 -5.12
C ARG A 252 20.64 -12.06 -5.37
N LEU A 253 20.27 -10.98 -4.69
CA LEU A 253 21.13 -9.80 -4.61
C LEU A 253 22.48 -10.18 -3.96
N PRO A 254 23.60 -9.56 -4.37
CA PRO A 254 24.89 -9.80 -3.74
C PRO A 254 24.90 -9.31 -2.30
N ASP A 255 25.74 -9.91 -1.46
CA ASP A 255 26.06 -9.31 -0.17
C ASP A 255 26.69 -7.93 -0.41
N PHE A 256 26.47 -6.99 0.51
CA PHE A 256 27.02 -5.64 0.43
C PHE A 256 27.90 -5.34 1.62
N GLU A 257 28.91 -4.50 1.40
CA GLU A 257 29.80 -4.01 2.44
C GLU A 257 29.36 -2.61 2.91
N TYR A 258 29.34 -2.42 4.23
CA TYR A 258 29.17 -1.10 4.82
C TYR A 258 30.10 -0.97 6.03
N ASN A 259 30.96 0.05 6.02
CA ASN A 259 31.98 0.31 7.05
C ASN A 259 32.85 -0.94 7.37
N GLY A 260 33.28 -1.67 6.34
CA GLY A 260 34.16 -2.83 6.48
C GLY A 260 33.50 -4.11 7.00
N LYS A 261 32.16 -4.13 7.09
CA LYS A 261 31.36 -5.27 7.53
C LYS A 261 30.43 -5.72 6.40
N ASN A 262 30.34 -7.03 6.18
CA ASN A 262 29.46 -7.61 5.16
C ASN A 262 28.07 -7.88 5.72
N TYR A 263 27.03 -7.58 4.90
CA TYR A 263 25.63 -7.75 5.20
C TYR A 263 24.92 -8.52 4.11
N TRP A 264 23.96 -9.32 4.52
CA TRP A 264 23.05 -10.00 3.61
C TRP A 264 21.80 -9.15 3.33
N PRO A 265 21.43 -8.94 2.05
CA PRO A 265 20.29 -8.12 1.66
C PRO A 265 18.97 -8.89 1.81
N ALA A 266 18.56 -9.22 3.04
CA ALA A 266 17.28 -9.85 3.31
C ALA A 266 16.17 -8.81 3.45
N GLY A 267 15.19 -8.84 2.57
CA GLY A 267 14.02 -7.94 2.59
C GLY A 267 12.88 -8.48 1.74
N HIS A 268 11.77 -7.75 1.65
CA HIS A 268 10.54 -8.28 1.05
C HIS A 268 9.84 -7.35 0.06
N ARG A 269 10.24 -6.09 -0.04
CA ARG A 269 9.54 -5.12 -0.87
C ARG A 269 10.51 -4.14 -1.50
N VAL A 270 10.27 -3.84 -2.76
CA VAL A 270 10.95 -2.77 -3.50
C VAL A 270 9.96 -1.69 -3.88
N VAL A 271 10.45 -0.47 -4.07
CA VAL A 271 9.69 0.68 -4.57
C VAL A 271 10.50 1.30 -5.69
N TYR A 272 9.87 1.53 -6.85
CA TYR A 272 10.55 2.21 -7.96
C TYR A 272 10.45 3.73 -7.83
N HIS A 273 11.59 4.39 -7.88
CA HIS A 273 11.65 5.85 -7.90
C HIS A 273 12.89 6.33 -8.67
N LYS A 274 12.69 7.28 -9.60
CA LYS A 274 13.75 7.93 -10.41
C LYS A 274 14.76 6.97 -11.03
N GLY A 275 14.26 5.92 -11.67
CA GLY A 275 15.09 4.95 -12.39
C GLY A 275 15.73 3.87 -11.52
N LEU A 276 15.54 3.89 -10.21
CA LEU A 276 16.12 2.93 -9.27
C LEU A 276 15.02 2.16 -8.52
N LEU A 277 15.35 0.95 -8.10
CA LEU A 277 14.56 0.16 -7.17
C LEU A 277 15.11 0.37 -5.76
N TRP A 278 14.27 0.87 -4.88
CA TRP A 278 14.60 1.14 -3.49
C TRP A 278 14.17 0.00 -2.61
N TYR A 279 15.10 -0.54 -1.86
CA TYR A 279 14.95 -1.76 -1.12
C TYR A 279 15.33 -1.59 0.34
N ARG A 280 14.47 -2.02 1.23
CA ARG A 280 14.72 -2.01 2.67
C ARG A 280 15.28 -3.35 3.12
N VAL A 281 16.32 -3.30 3.93
CA VAL A 281 17.01 -4.47 4.47
C VAL A 281 17.14 -4.36 5.97
N TYR A 282 16.92 -5.47 6.66
CA TYR A 282 17.30 -5.62 8.07
C TYR A 282 18.26 -6.79 8.18
N SER A 283 19.49 -6.50 8.58
CA SER A 283 20.56 -7.48 8.63
C SER A 283 21.44 -7.25 9.85
N SER A 284 21.72 -8.30 10.61
CA SER A 284 22.60 -8.25 11.79
C SER A 284 22.20 -7.20 12.85
N GLY A 285 20.90 -6.94 13.01
CA GLY A 285 20.39 -5.94 13.96
C GLY A 285 20.45 -4.49 13.46
N GLU A 286 20.73 -4.27 12.18
CA GLU A 286 20.86 -2.95 11.57
C GLU A 286 19.93 -2.82 10.36
N SER A 287 19.36 -1.64 10.17
CA SER A 287 18.45 -1.31 9.06
C SER A 287 19.15 -0.50 7.99
N PHE A 288 18.94 -0.90 6.73
CA PHE A 288 19.52 -0.24 5.57
C PHE A 288 18.45 0.06 4.51
N ILE A 289 18.72 1.09 3.72
CA ILE A 289 18.05 1.37 2.47
C ILE A 289 19.08 1.22 1.36
N LEU A 290 18.74 0.44 0.37
CA LEU A 290 19.58 0.19 -0.80
C LEU A 290 18.88 0.73 -2.04
N ALA A 291 19.58 1.50 -2.88
CA ALA A 291 19.13 1.83 -4.22
C ALA A 291 19.81 0.91 -5.23
N ILE A 292 19.03 0.27 -6.07
CA ILE A 292 19.45 -0.82 -6.95
C ILE A 292 19.11 -0.43 -8.38
N ASP A 293 20.07 -0.58 -9.28
CA ASP A 293 19.85 -0.47 -10.71
C ASP A 293 18.97 -1.65 -11.19
N PRO A 294 17.80 -1.38 -11.80
CA PRO A 294 16.86 -2.44 -12.18
C PRO A 294 17.36 -3.37 -13.29
N GLU A 295 18.32 -2.92 -14.12
CA GLU A 295 18.84 -3.73 -15.24
C GLU A 295 19.99 -4.64 -14.81
N THR A 296 20.82 -4.19 -13.88
CA THR A 296 22.03 -4.92 -13.47
C THR A 296 21.96 -5.53 -12.08
N ALA A 297 20.98 -5.11 -11.27
CA ALA A 297 20.87 -5.40 -9.83
C ALA A 297 22.12 -5.01 -9.03
N ASN A 298 22.85 -3.99 -9.49
CA ASN A 298 23.98 -3.42 -8.76
C ASN A 298 23.51 -2.32 -7.82
N TYR A 299 24.15 -2.24 -6.65
CA TYR A 299 23.89 -1.17 -5.71
C TYR A 299 24.44 0.15 -6.21
N GLN A 300 23.57 1.17 -6.28
CA GLN A 300 23.92 2.54 -6.61
C GLN A 300 24.09 3.41 -5.36
N TRP A 301 23.42 3.01 -4.29
CA TRP A 301 23.49 3.71 -3.01
C TRP A 301 23.15 2.74 -1.87
N ILE A 302 23.86 2.90 -0.75
CA ILE A 302 23.69 2.13 0.48
C ILE A 302 23.65 3.13 1.62
N HIS A 303 22.58 3.10 2.40
CA HIS A 303 22.41 3.97 3.55
C HIS A 303 21.95 3.19 4.77
N LYS A 304 22.66 3.36 5.88
CA LYS A 304 22.22 2.86 7.18
C LYS A 304 21.26 3.85 7.79
N VAL A 305 20.07 3.38 8.15
CA VAL A 305 19.10 4.19 8.89
C VAL A 305 19.49 4.19 10.37
N GLU A 306 19.49 5.37 10.98
CA GLU A 306 19.85 5.54 12.41
C GLU A 306 18.71 5.08 13.32
N THR A 307 18.42 3.77 13.23
CA THR A 307 17.45 3.06 14.07
C THR A 307 17.98 1.66 14.39
N TYR A 308 17.56 1.11 15.52
CA TYR A 308 17.77 -0.30 15.88
C TYR A 308 16.63 -1.20 15.38
N GLU A 309 15.56 -0.58 14.91
CA GLU A 309 14.33 -1.21 14.48
C GLU A 309 14.32 -1.51 12.98
N LYS A 310 13.39 -2.36 12.54
CA LYS A 310 13.21 -2.68 11.13
C LYS A 310 12.54 -1.53 10.40
N VAL A 311 13.10 -1.12 9.28
CA VAL A 311 12.39 -0.24 8.34
C VAL A 311 11.17 -0.96 7.81
N MET A 312 10.00 -0.34 7.95
CA MET A 312 8.69 -0.89 7.56
C MET A 312 8.25 -0.43 6.18
N ASP A 313 8.49 0.84 5.85
CA ASP A 313 8.04 1.40 4.58
C ASP A 313 8.99 2.48 4.06
N ILE A 314 9.02 2.62 2.74
CA ILE A 314 9.72 3.69 2.03
C ILE A 314 8.72 4.29 1.05
N LYS A 315 8.50 5.60 1.11
CA LYS A 315 7.66 6.35 0.18
C LYS A 315 8.40 7.56 -0.34
N PHE A 316 8.12 7.89 -1.59
CA PHE A 316 8.67 9.06 -2.23
C PHE A 316 7.56 10.04 -2.59
N TYR A 317 7.80 11.32 -2.28
CA TYR A 317 6.93 12.42 -2.63
C TYR A 317 7.81 13.61 -3.02
N ASP A 318 7.65 14.08 -4.24
CA ASP A 318 8.48 15.14 -4.81
C ASP A 318 9.98 14.79 -4.74
N ASP A 319 10.79 15.59 -4.07
CA ASP A 319 12.22 15.42 -3.82
C ASP A 319 12.55 14.73 -2.49
N LYS A 320 11.52 14.21 -1.79
CA LYS A 320 11.68 13.67 -0.44
C LYS A 320 11.41 12.17 -0.37
N MET A 321 12.19 11.52 0.48
CA MET A 321 11.99 10.12 0.86
C MET A 321 11.55 10.06 2.32
N PHE A 322 10.47 9.36 2.56
CA PHE A 322 9.88 9.12 3.87
C PHE A 322 10.06 7.65 4.25
N VAL A 323 10.63 7.41 5.41
CA VAL A 323 10.95 6.06 5.90
C VAL A 323 10.33 5.87 7.27
N THR A 324 9.63 4.76 7.48
CA THR A 324 9.11 4.40 8.81
C THR A 324 9.74 3.11 9.31
N ASP A 325 9.86 2.97 10.63
CA ASP A 325 10.33 1.76 11.30
C ASP A 325 9.24 1.11 12.17
N THR A 326 9.56 -0.02 12.80
CA THR A 326 8.63 -0.77 13.67
C THR A 326 8.32 -0.06 14.99
N ASP A 327 9.11 0.91 15.42
CA ASP A 327 8.86 1.75 16.60
C ASP A 327 8.04 3.01 16.27
N ASN A 328 7.46 3.06 15.06
CA ASN A 328 6.70 4.20 14.58
C ASN A 328 7.51 5.52 14.49
N ASN A 329 8.81 5.42 14.25
CA ASN A 329 9.59 6.59 13.89
C ASN A 329 9.42 6.90 12.40
N LEU A 330 9.31 8.18 12.07
CA LEU A 330 9.30 8.69 10.71
C LEU A 330 10.59 9.47 10.45
N PHE A 331 11.38 8.99 9.50
CA PHE A 331 12.60 9.64 9.02
C PHE A 331 12.28 10.32 7.69
N ILE A 332 12.67 11.57 7.56
CA ILE A 332 12.48 12.36 6.35
C ILE A 332 13.85 12.69 5.76
N TYR A 333 14.01 12.37 4.50
CA TYR A 333 15.22 12.61 3.73
C TYR A 333 14.92 13.56 2.57
N GLU A 334 15.86 14.37 2.21
CA GLU A 334 15.82 15.26 1.05
C GLU A 334 16.92 14.86 0.05
N GLU A 335 16.60 14.97 -1.24
CA GLU A 335 17.57 14.71 -2.30
C GLU A 335 18.65 15.78 -2.33
N GLU A 336 19.93 15.35 -2.39
CA GLU A 336 21.11 16.23 -2.55
C GLU A 336 21.45 16.48 -4.02
#